data_7aab1dd79b222656a077ca470644086f
#
_entry.id   7aab1dd79b222656a077ca470644086f
#
_cell.length_a   1.000
_cell.length_b   1.000
_cell.length_c   1.000
_cell.angle_alpha   90.00
_cell.angle_beta   90.00
_cell.angle_gamma   90.00
#
_symmetry.space_group_name_H-M   'P 1'
#
loop_
_entity.id
_entity.type
_entity.pdbx_description
1 polymer ?
#
loop_
_entity_poly.entity_id
_entity_poly.type
_entity_poly.pdbx_seq_one_letter_code
_entity_poly.pdbx_strand_id
1 'polypeptide(L)'
;MVDHTFIYSGPVRKLQEIIDSGELGDIYYYDSVRLNLGLFQPDVNVLWDLAPHDFSILTYLLDKTPIRVTASGSSPVAWNGWKRESIVYVTMEFEDRMIAHFHVNWLSPAKLRRTLIGGSRKMVIYDHLDEENQIKVFDKGVEVRSDGDRYKALVQYRMGDILVPKVDQTEALETVCKHFIHCVKTGETPITDGYAGLRVVELLEAAERSLMLYGTAPAYEELTVKRFLPEHSRAQTG
;
A
#
# COMPACT_ATOMS: atom_id res chain seq x y z
N MET A 1 -17.95 12.43 11.46
CA MET A 1 -17.49 12.12 10.10
C MET A 1 -16.10 12.67 9.92
N VAL A 2 -15.18 11.88 9.37
CA VAL A 2 -13.82 12.27 9.03
C VAL A 2 -13.72 12.47 7.51
N ASP A 3 -12.94 13.49 7.08
CA ASP A 3 -12.78 13.76 5.64
C ASP A 3 -11.72 12.86 5.01
N HIS A 4 -12.11 11.62 4.73
CA HIS A 4 -11.36 10.68 3.90
C HIS A 4 -11.91 10.73 2.47
N THR A 5 -11.73 11.88 1.80
CA THR A 5 -12.32 12.21 0.50
C THR A 5 -12.16 11.09 -0.55
N PHE A 6 -11.00 10.41 -0.62
CA PHE A 6 -10.74 9.37 -1.63
C PHE A 6 -11.70 8.18 -1.56
N ILE A 7 -12.20 7.82 -0.37
CA ILE A 7 -13.19 6.74 -0.19
C ILE A 7 -14.48 7.03 -0.98
N TYR A 8 -14.81 8.31 -1.17
CA TYR A 8 -16.02 8.75 -1.87
C TYR A 8 -15.84 8.89 -3.38
N SER A 9 -14.62 8.69 -3.90
CA SER A 9 -14.38 8.74 -5.34
C SER A 9 -14.96 7.54 -6.06
N GLY A 10 -15.46 7.74 -7.27
CA GLY A 10 -16.03 6.66 -8.09
C GLY A 10 -15.08 5.49 -8.30
N PRO A 11 -13.78 5.71 -8.60
CA PRO A 11 -12.82 4.62 -8.73
C PRO A 11 -12.69 3.76 -7.46
N VAL A 12 -12.56 4.37 -6.27
CA VAL A 12 -12.42 3.60 -5.01
C VAL A 12 -13.69 2.81 -4.71
N ARG A 13 -14.87 3.38 -4.97
CA ARG A 13 -16.14 2.65 -4.86
C ARG A 13 -16.24 1.49 -5.84
N LYS A 14 -15.76 1.68 -7.07
CA LYS A 14 -15.68 0.60 -8.06
C LYS A 14 -14.71 -0.50 -7.64
N LEU A 15 -13.59 -0.16 -7.00
CA LEU A 15 -12.67 -1.15 -6.40
C LEU A 15 -13.38 -1.97 -5.33
N GLN A 16 -14.17 -1.33 -4.45
CA GLN A 16 -14.96 -2.05 -3.43
C GLN A 16 -15.93 -3.04 -4.09
N GLU A 17 -16.69 -2.61 -5.12
CA GLU A 17 -17.60 -3.49 -5.87
C GLU A 17 -16.85 -4.72 -6.45
N ILE A 18 -15.66 -4.52 -7.04
CA ILE A 18 -14.84 -5.59 -7.62
C ILE A 18 -14.36 -6.56 -6.52
N ILE A 19 -13.94 -6.06 -5.37
CA ILE A 19 -13.49 -6.89 -4.24
C ILE A 19 -14.67 -7.67 -3.65
N ASP A 20 -15.79 -7.00 -3.39
CA ASP A 20 -17.00 -7.60 -2.80
C ASP A 20 -17.64 -8.64 -3.70
N SER A 21 -17.54 -8.49 -5.02
CA SER A 21 -17.99 -9.51 -5.98
C SER A 21 -17.18 -10.81 -5.89
N GLY A 22 -16.04 -10.78 -5.21
CA GLY A 22 -15.10 -11.88 -5.13
C GLY A 22 -14.36 -12.14 -6.45
N GLU A 23 -14.41 -11.23 -7.41
CA GLU A 23 -13.80 -11.40 -8.73
C GLU A 23 -12.27 -11.57 -8.66
N LEU A 24 -11.61 -10.91 -7.70
CA LEU A 24 -10.17 -11.03 -7.48
C LEU A 24 -9.77 -12.36 -6.81
N GLY A 25 -10.70 -13.03 -6.12
CA GLY A 25 -10.39 -14.18 -5.25
C GLY A 25 -9.78 -13.74 -3.93
N ASP A 26 -8.92 -14.60 -3.34
CA ASP A 26 -8.18 -14.26 -2.12
C ASP A 26 -7.15 -13.19 -2.44
N ILE A 27 -7.15 -12.09 -1.67
CA ILE A 27 -6.19 -11.01 -1.87
C ILE A 27 -4.83 -11.44 -1.30
N TYR A 28 -3.80 -11.39 -2.15
CA TYR A 28 -2.43 -11.74 -1.78
C TYR A 28 -1.60 -10.54 -1.39
N TYR A 29 -1.76 -9.43 -2.10
CA TYR A 29 -1.00 -8.21 -1.82
C TYR A 29 -1.76 -6.94 -2.20
N TYR A 30 -1.35 -5.86 -1.56
CA TYR A 30 -1.82 -4.50 -1.81
C TYR A 30 -0.62 -3.56 -1.82
N ASP A 31 -0.28 -2.99 -2.97
CA ASP A 31 0.83 -2.04 -3.11
C ASP A 31 0.30 -0.66 -3.45
N SER A 32 0.70 0.34 -2.69
CA SER A 32 0.34 1.74 -2.93
C SER A 32 1.56 2.63 -3.03
N VAL A 33 1.55 3.49 -4.03
CA VAL A 33 2.61 4.46 -4.30
C VAL A 33 2.01 5.85 -4.41
N ARG A 34 2.47 6.78 -3.55
CA ARG A 34 2.07 8.18 -3.57
C ARG A 34 3.29 9.08 -3.51
N LEU A 35 3.71 9.58 -4.68
CA LEU A 35 4.90 10.37 -4.87
C LEU A 35 4.57 11.72 -5.50
N ASN A 36 5.26 12.76 -5.06
CA ASN A 36 5.24 14.08 -5.69
C ASN A 36 6.41 14.93 -5.18
N LEU A 37 6.73 16.02 -5.87
CA LEU A 37 7.47 17.12 -5.24
C LEU A 37 6.53 17.80 -4.25
N GLY A 38 6.71 17.49 -2.96
CA GLY A 38 5.86 17.98 -1.87
C GLY A 38 6.31 19.32 -1.32
N LEU A 39 5.38 19.99 -0.66
CA LEU A 39 5.71 21.08 0.24
C LEU A 39 6.11 20.46 1.58
N PHE A 40 7.37 20.63 1.96
CA PHE A 40 7.86 20.17 3.24
C PHE A 40 7.10 20.87 4.38
N GLN A 41 6.40 20.09 5.17
CA GLN A 41 5.64 20.58 6.31
C GLN A 41 6.56 20.67 7.54
N PRO A 42 6.52 21.79 8.31
CA PRO A 42 7.41 21.96 9.44
C PRO A 42 7.06 21.09 10.66
N ASP A 43 5.83 20.61 10.74
CA ASP A 43 5.23 19.95 11.90
C ASP A 43 5.05 18.44 11.73
N VAL A 44 4.98 17.93 10.49
CA VAL A 44 4.80 16.50 10.19
C VAL A 44 5.86 15.97 9.22
N ASN A 45 6.04 14.66 9.16
CA ASN A 45 6.82 13.99 8.12
C ASN A 45 5.91 13.55 6.95
N VAL A 46 6.51 12.99 5.89
CA VAL A 46 5.79 12.54 4.70
C VAL A 46 4.75 11.45 5.00
N LEU A 47 4.98 10.64 6.04
CA LEU A 47 4.04 9.59 6.47
C LEU A 47 2.71 10.21 6.88
N TRP A 48 2.72 11.18 7.79
CA TRP A 48 1.51 11.83 8.31
C TRP A 48 0.81 12.71 7.28
N ASP A 49 1.53 13.24 6.28
CA ASP A 49 0.94 14.06 5.22
C ASP A 49 0.27 13.22 4.12
N LEU A 50 0.95 12.18 3.64
CA LEU A 50 0.48 11.44 2.45
C LEU A 50 -0.22 10.11 2.76
N ALA A 51 0.29 9.35 3.73
CA ALA A 51 -0.22 7.99 3.98
C ALA A 51 -1.65 7.91 4.54
N PRO A 52 -2.22 8.91 5.25
CA PRO A 52 -3.61 8.85 5.70
C PRO A 52 -4.60 8.54 4.58
N HIS A 53 -4.36 9.08 3.39
CA HIS A 53 -5.20 8.84 2.23
C HIS A 53 -5.16 7.38 1.77
N ASP A 54 -3.97 6.79 1.69
CA ASP A 54 -3.80 5.42 1.22
C ASP A 54 -4.20 4.40 2.28
N PHE A 55 -3.95 4.70 3.56
CA PHE A 55 -4.40 3.86 4.67
C PHE A 55 -5.92 3.86 4.79
N SER A 56 -6.57 5.01 4.57
CA SER A 56 -8.04 5.07 4.57
C SER A 56 -8.64 4.24 3.42
N ILE A 57 -8.03 4.25 2.24
CA ILE A 57 -8.45 3.41 1.13
C ILE A 57 -8.28 1.92 1.49
N LEU A 58 -7.10 1.52 2.00
CA LEU A 58 -6.86 0.13 2.41
C LEU A 58 -7.91 -0.35 3.42
N THR A 59 -8.11 0.41 4.51
CA THR A 59 -9.04 0.03 5.59
C THR A 59 -10.48 -0.02 5.13
N TYR A 60 -10.87 0.84 4.19
CA TYR A 60 -12.19 0.82 3.58
C TYR A 60 -12.39 -0.40 2.68
N LEU A 61 -11.40 -0.72 1.82
CA LEU A 61 -11.53 -1.79 0.85
C LEU A 61 -11.46 -3.19 1.45
N LEU A 62 -10.64 -3.40 2.48
CA LEU A 62 -10.32 -4.75 2.94
C LEU A 62 -10.86 -5.10 4.33
N ASP A 63 -11.27 -4.12 5.12
CA ASP A 63 -11.77 -4.28 6.50
C ASP A 63 -10.94 -5.28 7.36
N LYS A 64 -9.61 -5.24 7.18
CA LYS A 64 -8.65 -6.11 7.86
C LYS A 64 -7.75 -5.31 8.78
N THR A 65 -7.37 -5.91 9.91
CA THR A 65 -6.38 -5.35 10.84
C THR A 65 -5.04 -6.06 10.63
N PRO A 66 -3.93 -5.35 10.40
CA PRO A 66 -2.62 -5.98 10.29
C PRO A 66 -2.15 -6.49 11.65
N ILE A 67 -1.44 -7.64 11.63
CA ILE A 67 -0.78 -8.20 12.82
C ILE A 67 0.59 -7.59 13.07
N ARG A 68 1.18 -6.96 12.06
CA ARG A 68 2.47 -6.26 12.14
C ARG A 68 2.52 -5.08 11.19
N VAL A 69 3.11 -3.99 11.64
CA VAL A 69 3.43 -2.79 10.84
C VAL A 69 4.90 -2.50 11.01
N THR A 70 5.63 -2.44 9.88
CA THR A 70 7.04 -2.04 9.85
C THR A 70 7.21 -0.87 8.90
N ALA A 71 8.11 0.06 9.26
CA ALA A 71 8.39 1.21 8.43
C ALA A 71 9.88 1.53 8.43
N SER A 72 10.36 2.00 7.28
CA SER A 72 11.70 2.57 7.12
C SER A 72 11.61 3.89 6.38
N GLY A 73 12.42 4.85 6.76
CA GLY A 73 12.35 6.19 6.20
C GLY A 73 13.72 6.85 6.11
N SER A 74 13.78 7.91 5.33
CA SER A 74 14.99 8.71 5.14
C SER A 74 14.67 10.18 4.95
N SER A 75 15.61 11.03 5.42
CA SER A 75 15.62 12.48 5.21
C SER A 75 16.91 12.89 4.50
N PRO A 76 17.07 12.61 3.20
CA PRO A 76 18.30 12.92 2.46
C PRO A 76 18.51 14.41 2.22
N VAL A 77 17.45 15.23 2.38
CA VAL A 77 17.52 16.68 2.22
C VAL A 77 17.47 17.35 3.59
N ALA A 78 18.59 17.96 3.98
CA ALA A 78 18.65 18.77 5.20
C ALA A 78 18.21 20.21 4.89
N TRP A 79 17.23 20.71 5.64
CA TRP A 79 16.79 22.09 5.54
C TRP A 79 16.58 22.68 6.94
N ASN A 80 17.31 23.73 7.28
CA ASN A 80 17.22 24.44 8.56
C ASN A 80 17.20 23.55 9.82
N GLY A 81 17.99 22.45 9.84
CA GLY A 81 18.00 21.49 10.95
C GLY A 81 16.81 20.52 10.95
N TRP A 82 15.96 20.56 9.94
CA TRP A 82 14.85 19.63 9.76
C TRP A 82 15.38 18.22 9.48
N LYS A 83 14.92 17.21 10.24
CA LYS A 83 15.39 15.83 10.19
C LYS A 83 14.26 14.82 10.02
N ARG A 84 13.05 15.31 9.68
CA ARG A 84 11.90 14.41 9.51
C ARG A 84 11.96 13.70 8.16
N GLU A 85 11.44 12.51 8.09
CA GLU A 85 11.46 11.69 6.89
C GLU A 85 10.70 12.35 5.75
N SER A 86 11.34 12.43 4.59
CA SER A 86 10.76 12.89 3.32
C SER A 86 10.48 11.74 2.35
N ILE A 87 10.98 10.54 2.68
CA ILE A 87 10.70 9.27 2.01
C ILE A 87 10.39 8.24 3.08
N VAL A 88 9.25 7.53 2.96
CA VAL A 88 8.88 6.45 3.88
C VAL A 88 8.31 5.27 3.09
N TYR A 89 8.72 4.08 3.50
CA TYR A 89 8.17 2.80 3.08
C TYR A 89 7.52 2.14 4.29
N VAL A 90 6.29 1.66 4.14
CA VAL A 90 5.56 0.94 5.18
C VAL A 90 5.17 -0.43 4.66
N THR A 91 5.36 -1.46 5.47
CA THR A 91 4.87 -2.81 5.20
C THR A 91 3.94 -3.24 6.32
N MET A 92 2.77 -3.78 5.94
CA MET A 92 1.77 -4.34 6.86
C MET A 92 1.58 -5.82 6.54
N GLU A 93 1.65 -6.67 7.55
CA GLU A 93 1.42 -8.11 7.44
C GLU A 93 0.09 -8.49 8.09
N PHE A 94 -0.65 -9.42 7.48
CA PHE A 94 -1.96 -9.88 7.93
C PHE A 94 -1.96 -11.38 8.25
N GLU A 95 -2.91 -11.84 9.07
CA GLU A 95 -3.00 -13.25 9.51
C GLU A 95 -3.09 -14.24 8.33
N ASP A 96 -3.82 -13.88 7.28
CA ASP A 96 -4.03 -14.69 6.07
C ASP A 96 -2.83 -14.68 5.11
N ARG A 97 -1.66 -14.21 5.56
CA ARG A 97 -0.42 -14.03 4.78
C ARG A 97 -0.50 -12.97 3.69
N MET A 98 -1.57 -12.18 3.64
CA MET A 98 -1.61 -11.00 2.82
C MET A 98 -0.55 -10.02 3.29
N ILE A 99 0.05 -9.29 2.35
CA ILE A 99 0.99 -8.21 2.62
C ILE A 99 0.51 -6.92 1.95
N ALA A 100 0.61 -5.79 2.65
CA ALA A 100 0.41 -4.48 2.05
C ALA A 100 1.70 -3.66 2.15
N HIS A 101 2.03 -2.94 1.08
CA HIS A 101 3.21 -2.11 1.00
C HIS A 101 2.83 -0.69 0.53
N PHE A 102 3.42 0.32 1.18
CA PHE A 102 3.19 1.73 0.87
C PHE A 102 4.52 2.45 0.67
N HIS A 103 4.57 3.26 -0.38
CA HIS A 103 5.68 4.16 -0.64
C HIS A 103 5.16 5.59 -0.73
N VAL A 104 5.53 6.43 0.23
CA VAL A 104 5.22 7.86 0.25
C VAL A 104 6.50 8.68 0.18
N ASN A 105 6.50 9.72 -0.67
CA ASN A 105 7.73 10.45 -0.98
C ASN A 105 7.44 11.87 -1.47
N TRP A 106 8.11 12.86 -0.89
CA TRP A 106 8.04 14.26 -1.29
C TRP A 106 9.10 14.70 -2.29
N LEU A 107 10.09 13.84 -2.59
CA LEU A 107 11.25 14.22 -3.39
C LEU A 107 11.13 13.80 -4.87
N SER A 108 10.02 13.17 -5.25
CA SER A 108 9.85 12.68 -6.61
C SER A 108 9.38 13.79 -7.57
N PRO A 109 10.14 14.11 -8.63
CA PRO A 109 9.67 15.03 -9.68
C PRO A 109 8.52 14.43 -10.50
N ALA A 110 8.40 13.10 -10.55
CA ALA A 110 7.28 12.42 -11.16
C ALA A 110 6.18 12.24 -10.11
N LYS A 111 4.97 12.78 -10.39
CA LYS A 111 3.80 12.55 -9.57
C LYS A 111 3.22 11.18 -9.89
N LEU A 112 3.12 10.31 -8.88
CA LEU A 112 2.52 8.99 -8.99
C LEU A 112 1.50 8.80 -7.86
N ARG A 113 0.32 8.26 -8.22
CA ARG A 113 -0.73 7.87 -7.27
C ARG A 113 -1.37 6.59 -7.77
N ARG A 114 -0.75 5.46 -7.46
CA ARG A 114 -1.14 4.17 -8.01
C ARG A 114 -1.26 3.12 -6.93
N THR A 115 -2.31 2.31 -7.04
CA THR A 115 -2.54 1.15 -6.17
C THR A 115 -2.66 -0.11 -7.02
N LEU A 116 -2.00 -1.18 -6.60
CA LEU A 116 -2.08 -2.50 -7.19
C LEU A 116 -2.67 -3.46 -6.15
N ILE A 117 -3.70 -4.21 -6.52
CA ILE A 117 -4.32 -5.22 -5.66
C ILE A 117 -4.27 -6.54 -6.41
N GLY A 118 -3.43 -7.47 -5.94
CA GLY A 118 -3.29 -8.79 -6.54
C GLY A 118 -4.06 -9.84 -5.76
N GLY A 119 -4.90 -10.55 -6.46
CA GLY A 119 -5.67 -11.66 -5.92
C GLY A 119 -5.33 -13.00 -6.58
N SER A 120 -5.89 -14.07 -6.03
CA SER A 120 -5.68 -15.44 -6.53
C SER A 120 -6.23 -15.68 -7.94
N ARG A 121 -7.21 -14.88 -8.35
CA ARG A 121 -7.85 -15.01 -9.67
C ARG A 121 -7.49 -13.89 -10.63
N LYS A 122 -7.54 -12.65 -10.18
CA LYS A 122 -7.28 -11.47 -11.00
C LYS A 122 -6.49 -10.43 -10.21
N MET A 123 -5.95 -9.46 -10.93
CA MET A 123 -5.27 -8.30 -10.36
C MET A 123 -5.96 -7.03 -10.85
N VAL A 124 -6.01 -5.99 -10.01
CA VAL A 124 -6.49 -4.67 -10.39
C VAL A 124 -5.40 -3.62 -10.19
N ILE A 125 -5.29 -2.69 -11.12
CA ILE A 125 -4.51 -1.47 -10.98
C ILE A 125 -5.49 -0.30 -10.91
N TYR A 126 -5.33 0.53 -9.89
CA TYR A 126 -5.94 1.83 -9.78
C TYR A 126 -4.88 2.89 -9.96
N ASP A 127 -5.00 3.71 -10.99
CA ASP A 127 -4.14 4.88 -11.23
C ASP A 127 -5.00 6.14 -11.12
N HIS A 128 -4.81 6.88 -10.02
CA HIS A 128 -5.60 8.08 -9.77
C HIS A 128 -5.36 9.20 -10.80
N LEU A 129 -4.22 9.18 -11.48
CA LEU A 129 -3.82 10.22 -12.43
C LEU A 129 -4.16 9.88 -13.89
N ASP A 130 -4.59 8.67 -14.19
CA ASP A 130 -5.07 8.25 -15.51
C ASP A 130 -6.57 8.58 -15.60
N GLU A 131 -6.91 9.77 -16.12
CA GLU A 131 -8.30 10.27 -16.15
C GLU A 131 -9.23 9.39 -16.98
N GLU A 132 -8.72 8.69 -17.98
CA GLU A 132 -9.53 7.87 -18.90
C GLU A 132 -9.68 6.43 -18.41
N ASN A 133 -8.61 5.86 -17.83
CA ASN A 133 -8.52 4.44 -17.52
C ASN A 133 -8.05 4.20 -16.07
N GLN A 134 -8.72 4.86 -15.12
CA GLN A 134 -8.32 4.83 -13.72
C GLN A 134 -8.26 3.42 -13.13
N ILE A 135 -9.10 2.49 -13.62
CA ILE A 135 -9.11 1.10 -13.16
C ILE A 135 -8.83 0.18 -14.35
N LYS A 136 -7.90 -0.76 -14.16
CA LYS A 136 -7.60 -1.83 -15.12
C LYS A 136 -7.62 -3.16 -14.37
N VAL A 137 -8.53 -4.04 -14.75
CA VAL A 137 -8.64 -5.40 -14.20
C VAL A 137 -7.96 -6.35 -15.15
N PHE A 138 -6.94 -7.06 -14.65
CA PHE A 138 -6.16 -8.01 -15.43
C PHE A 138 -6.64 -9.43 -15.10
N ASP A 139 -7.20 -10.11 -16.08
CA ASP A 139 -7.55 -11.52 -15.96
C ASP A 139 -6.33 -12.40 -16.26
N LYS A 140 -5.29 -12.21 -15.44
CA LYS A 140 -4.02 -12.93 -15.51
C LYS A 140 -3.65 -13.41 -14.12
N GLY A 141 -3.08 -14.59 -14.02
CA GLY A 141 -2.73 -15.16 -12.72
C GLY A 141 -1.82 -16.36 -12.84
N VAL A 142 -1.52 -16.95 -11.69
CA VAL A 142 -0.69 -18.13 -11.55
C VAL A 142 -1.60 -19.28 -11.10
N GLU A 143 -1.63 -20.38 -11.88
CA GLU A 143 -2.32 -21.61 -11.50
C GLU A 143 -1.27 -22.65 -11.10
N VAL A 144 -1.43 -23.22 -9.91
CA VAL A 144 -0.62 -24.36 -9.45
C VAL A 144 -1.44 -25.63 -9.68
N ARG A 145 -1.09 -26.42 -10.69
CA ARG A 145 -1.67 -27.73 -10.89
C ARG A 145 -0.84 -28.77 -10.16
N SER A 146 -1.40 -29.40 -9.14
CA SER A 146 -0.84 -30.60 -8.53
C SER A 146 -1.36 -31.83 -9.31
N ASP A 147 -0.66 -32.27 -10.33
CA ASP A 147 -0.75 -33.65 -10.76
C ASP A 147 -0.06 -34.50 -9.68
N GLY A 148 -0.74 -35.54 -9.17
CA GLY A 148 -0.40 -36.36 -8.00
C GLY A 148 1.06 -36.78 -7.76
N ASP A 149 1.98 -36.24 -8.47
CA ASP A 149 3.42 -36.41 -8.32
C ASP A 149 4.02 -35.24 -7.53
N ARG A 150 4.38 -35.48 -6.27
CA ARG A 150 4.91 -34.47 -5.31
C ARG A 150 6.14 -33.69 -5.79
N TYR A 151 6.70 -34.00 -6.94
CA TYR A 151 7.93 -33.40 -7.49
C TYR A 151 7.75 -32.50 -8.73
N LYS A 152 6.51 -32.35 -9.25
CA LYS A 152 6.24 -31.49 -10.42
C LYS A 152 5.04 -30.59 -10.19
N ALA A 153 5.21 -29.59 -9.33
CA ALA A 153 4.30 -28.44 -9.33
C ALA A 153 4.54 -27.66 -10.63
N LEU A 154 3.70 -27.86 -11.64
CA LEU A 154 3.71 -27.05 -12.86
C LEU A 154 3.01 -25.71 -12.55
N VAL A 155 3.80 -24.66 -12.44
CA VAL A 155 3.29 -23.30 -12.42
C VAL A 155 2.90 -22.93 -13.85
N GLN A 156 1.61 -22.74 -14.10
CA GLN A 156 1.11 -22.25 -15.38
C GLN A 156 0.68 -20.80 -15.24
N TYR A 157 1.07 -19.97 -16.21
CA TYR A 157 0.59 -18.60 -16.31
C TYR A 157 -0.73 -18.58 -17.09
N ARG A 158 -1.79 -18.11 -16.43
CA ARG A 158 -3.05 -17.86 -17.09
C ARG A 158 -3.00 -16.49 -17.76
N MET A 159 -3.28 -16.47 -19.07
CA MET A 159 -3.35 -15.25 -19.88
C MET A 159 -4.81 -14.97 -20.22
N GLY A 160 -5.26 -13.76 -19.96
CA GLY A 160 -6.61 -13.31 -20.25
C GLY A 160 -6.65 -11.83 -20.59
N ASP A 161 -7.84 -11.28 -20.66
CA ASP A 161 -8.11 -9.91 -21.09
C ASP A 161 -7.75 -8.86 -20.02
N ILE A 162 -7.68 -7.62 -20.46
CA ILE A 162 -7.63 -6.45 -19.58
C ILE A 162 -8.98 -5.73 -19.75
N LEU A 163 -9.72 -5.65 -18.65
CA LEU A 163 -10.98 -4.92 -18.59
C LEU A 163 -10.77 -3.55 -17.99
N VAL A 164 -11.30 -2.52 -18.62
CA VAL A 164 -11.38 -1.16 -18.09
C VAL A 164 -12.84 -0.87 -17.75
N PRO A 165 -13.27 -1.00 -16.50
CA PRO A 165 -14.64 -0.75 -16.09
C PRO A 165 -14.95 0.75 -16.13
N LYS A 166 -16.19 1.09 -16.47
CA LYS A 166 -16.68 2.46 -16.32
C LYS A 166 -16.76 2.82 -14.84
N VAL A 167 -16.24 3.99 -14.50
CA VAL A 167 -16.31 4.56 -13.14
C VAL A 167 -17.20 5.79 -13.11
N ASP A 168 -17.81 6.06 -11.96
CA ASP A 168 -18.54 7.31 -11.72
C ASP A 168 -17.53 8.46 -11.66
N GLN A 169 -17.81 9.53 -12.41
CA GLN A 169 -16.96 10.72 -12.50
C GLN A 169 -17.45 11.86 -11.58
N THR A 170 -18.42 11.61 -10.71
CA THR A 170 -18.87 12.59 -9.73
C THR A 170 -17.70 12.98 -8.83
N GLU A 171 -17.53 14.27 -8.61
CA GLU A 171 -16.46 14.77 -7.74
C GLU A 171 -16.60 14.18 -6.33
N ALA A 172 -15.49 13.66 -5.80
CA ALA A 172 -15.47 13.00 -4.50
C ALA A 172 -15.96 13.92 -3.37
N LEU A 173 -15.56 15.19 -3.38
CA LEU A 173 -15.96 16.16 -2.37
C LEU A 173 -17.47 16.47 -2.43
N GLU A 174 -18.06 16.50 -3.62
CA GLU A 174 -19.52 16.61 -3.76
C GLU A 174 -20.22 15.41 -3.11
N THR A 175 -19.68 14.20 -3.31
CA THR A 175 -20.22 12.97 -2.70
C THR A 175 -20.06 13.00 -1.17
N VAL A 176 -18.94 13.47 -0.64
CA VAL A 176 -18.73 13.71 0.82
C VAL A 176 -19.80 14.63 1.37
N CYS A 177 -20.02 15.78 0.74
CA CYS A 177 -21.01 16.77 1.21
C CYS A 177 -22.44 16.19 1.18
N LYS A 178 -22.81 15.49 0.11
CA LYS A 178 -24.12 14.82 0.02
C LYS A 178 -24.32 13.79 1.14
N HIS A 179 -23.30 12.96 1.36
CA HIS A 179 -23.35 11.95 2.42
C HIS A 179 -23.41 12.57 3.83
N PHE A 180 -22.64 13.63 4.07
CA PHE A 180 -22.70 14.37 5.33
C PHE A 180 -24.10 14.90 5.60
N ILE A 181 -24.72 15.59 4.63
CA ILE A 181 -26.08 16.12 4.75
C ILE A 181 -27.09 14.99 4.97
N HIS A 182 -26.93 13.86 4.28
CA HIS A 182 -27.79 12.69 4.46
C HIS A 182 -27.70 12.17 5.90
N CYS A 183 -26.49 11.92 6.43
CA CYS A 183 -26.28 11.44 7.80
C CYS A 183 -26.87 12.40 8.86
N VAL A 184 -26.71 13.74 8.65
CA VAL A 184 -27.31 14.73 9.55
C VAL A 184 -28.84 14.64 9.56
N LYS A 185 -29.47 14.41 8.40
CA LYS A 185 -30.94 14.34 8.28
C LYS A 185 -31.53 13.03 8.77
N THR A 186 -30.82 11.92 8.60
CA THR A 186 -31.34 10.58 8.90
C THR A 186 -30.89 10.02 10.24
N GLY A 187 -29.78 10.57 10.81
CA GLY A 187 -29.12 9.98 11.97
C GLY A 187 -28.28 8.75 11.64
N GLU A 188 -28.07 8.44 10.36
CA GLU A 188 -27.25 7.32 9.91
C GLU A 188 -25.77 7.56 10.22
N THR A 189 -25.07 6.49 10.62
CA THR A 189 -23.63 6.57 10.89
C THR A 189 -22.85 6.77 9.57
N PRO A 190 -21.97 7.78 9.48
CA PRO A 190 -21.17 8.00 8.29
C PRO A 190 -20.22 6.82 8.00
N ILE A 191 -19.99 6.52 6.72
CA ILE A 191 -18.99 5.51 6.28
C ILE A 191 -17.60 5.84 6.87
N THR A 192 -17.27 7.13 6.95
CA THR A 192 -16.04 7.63 7.55
C THR A 192 -16.32 8.21 8.94
N ASP A 193 -16.80 7.38 9.85
CA ASP A 193 -17.08 7.77 11.23
C ASP A 193 -15.80 7.96 12.06
N GLY A 194 -15.92 8.18 13.36
CA GLY A 194 -14.79 8.35 14.26
C GLY A 194 -13.91 7.09 14.38
N TYR A 195 -14.53 5.92 14.29
CA TYR A 195 -13.77 4.65 14.36
C TYR A 195 -12.98 4.39 13.09
N ALA A 196 -13.52 4.73 11.91
CA ALA A 196 -12.78 4.68 10.67
C ALA A 196 -11.56 5.61 10.72
N GLY A 197 -11.72 6.83 11.25
CA GLY A 197 -10.61 7.75 11.46
C GLY A 197 -9.59 7.23 12.48
N LEU A 198 -10.04 6.65 13.58
CA LEU A 198 -9.16 6.09 14.61
C LEU A 198 -8.28 4.97 14.04
N ARG A 199 -8.84 4.04 13.26
CA ARG A 199 -8.06 2.97 12.60
C ARG A 199 -6.91 3.51 11.74
N VAL A 200 -7.15 4.59 11.01
CA VAL A 200 -6.08 5.23 10.20
C VAL A 200 -4.99 5.82 11.09
N VAL A 201 -5.36 6.49 12.18
CA VAL A 201 -4.40 7.06 13.14
C VAL A 201 -3.58 5.97 13.83
N GLU A 202 -4.20 4.87 14.25
CA GLU A 202 -3.51 3.72 14.85
C GLU A 202 -2.46 3.11 13.93
N LEU A 203 -2.75 3.02 12.62
CA LEU A 203 -1.79 2.56 11.60
C LEU A 203 -0.63 3.54 11.42
N LEU A 204 -0.93 4.85 11.41
CA LEU A 204 0.10 5.90 11.31
C LEU A 204 1.03 5.87 12.53
N GLU A 205 0.48 5.80 13.73
CA GLU A 205 1.25 5.69 14.97
C GLU A 205 2.09 4.40 15.01
N ALA A 206 1.55 3.27 14.54
CA ALA A 206 2.30 2.02 14.46
C ALA A 206 3.49 2.14 13.51
N ALA A 207 3.29 2.75 12.34
CA ALA A 207 4.35 3.02 11.37
C ALA A 207 5.39 4.01 11.94
N GLU A 208 4.96 5.08 12.59
CA GLU A 208 5.87 6.05 13.22
C GLU A 208 6.69 5.42 14.34
N ARG A 209 6.09 4.60 15.22
CA ARG A 209 6.84 3.83 16.22
C ARG A 209 7.89 2.93 15.58
N SER A 210 7.57 2.30 14.45
CA SER A 210 8.53 1.49 13.71
C SER A 210 9.69 2.31 13.13
N LEU A 211 9.42 3.52 12.60
CA LEU A 211 10.46 4.45 12.14
C LEU A 211 11.43 4.82 13.27
N MET A 212 10.89 5.10 14.46
CA MET A 212 11.72 5.43 15.63
C MET A 212 12.62 4.26 16.07
N LEU A 213 12.16 3.02 15.89
CA LEU A 213 12.89 1.80 16.22
C LEU A 213 13.90 1.38 15.14
N TYR A 214 13.84 1.96 13.95
CA TYR A 214 14.72 1.61 12.82
C TYR A 214 16.21 1.72 13.17
N GLY A 215 16.60 2.66 14.04
CA GLY A 215 17.98 2.79 14.55
C GLY A 215 18.47 1.59 15.37
N THR A 216 17.58 0.65 15.75
CA THR A 216 17.91 -0.59 16.47
C THR A 216 18.04 -1.80 15.54
N ALA A 217 17.71 -1.67 14.26
CA ALA A 217 17.88 -2.74 13.28
C ALA A 217 19.39 -3.03 13.10
N PRO A 218 19.78 -4.33 12.95
CA PRO A 218 21.17 -4.66 12.71
C PRO A 218 21.68 -4.00 11.44
N ALA A 219 22.86 -3.39 11.51
CA ALA A 219 23.53 -2.85 10.34
C ALA A 219 23.87 -3.97 9.35
N TYR A 220 23.89 -3.64 8.07
CA TYR A 220 24.41 -4.55 7.05
C TYR A 220 25.89 -4.81 7.32
N GLU A 221 26.24 -6.06 7.55
CA GLU A 221 27.61 -6.50 7.66
C GLU A 221 28.04 -7.12 6.32
N GLU A 222 29.06 -6.55 5.70
CA GLU A 222 29.64 -7.10 4.49
C GLU A 222 30.19 -8.50 4.76
N LEU A 223 29.63 -9.51 4.07
CA LEU A 223 30.15 -10.87 4.10
C LEU A 223 31.52 -10.90 3.41
N THR A 224 32.59 -10.81 4.19
CA THR A 224 33.94 -10.93 3.65
C THR A 224 34.13 -12.37 3.17
N VAL A 225 34.45 -12.55 1.88
CA VAL A 225 34.70 -13.84 1.20
C VAL A 225 35.74 -14.70 1.97
N LYS A 226 36.58 -14.09 2.78
CA LYS A 226 37.55 -14.76 3.69
C LYS A 226 36.95 -15.77 4.66
N ARG A 227 35.63 -15.70 4.96
CA ARG A 227 34.98 -16.70 5.85
C ARG A 227 34.72 -18.05 5.17
N PHE A 228 34.81 -18.11 3.84
CA PHE A 228 34.48 -19.31 3.08
C PHE A 228 35.70 -19.99 2.42
N LEU A 229 36.91 -19.46 2.59
CA LEU A 229 38.10 -20.14 2.10
C LEU A 229 38.55 -21.16 3.14
N PRO A 230 38.67 -22.47 2.79
CA PRO A 230 39.21 -23.46 3.71
C PRO A 230 40.66 -23.13 4.08
N GLU A 231 41.03 -23.35 5.34
CA GLU A 231 42.33 -22.98 5.91
C GLU A 231 43.55 -23.61 5.22
N HIS A 232 43.35 -24.52 4.27
CA HIS A 232 44.42 -25.23 3.58
C HIS A 232 45.15 -24.44 2.48
N SER A 233 44.78 -23.22 2.17
CA SER A 233 45.49 -22.42 1.16
C SER A 233 46.60 -21.52 1.72
N ARG A 234 46.90 -21.58 3.04
CA ARG A 234 47.91 -20.75 3.68
C ARG A 234 49.33 -21.33 3.72
N ALA A 235 49.55 -22.51 3.14
CA ALA A 235 50.83 -23.24 3.30
C ALA A 235 51.71 -23.31 2.04
N GLN A 236 51.57 -22.46 1.06
CA GLN A 236 52.49 -22.43 -0.08
C GLN A 236 52.76 -20.99 -0.61
N THR A 237 53.35 -20.14 0.20
CA THR A 237 54.25 -19.05 -0.26
C THR A 237 55.17 -18.73 0.89
N GLY A 238 56.24 -19.49 1.01
CA GLY A 238 57.44 -19.18 1.72
C GLY A 238 58.60 -19.08 0.71
#